data_8a53ebdc0fa4dfd8494a89913e47a4de
#
_entry.id   8a53ebdc0fa4dfd8494a89913e47a4de
#
_cell.length_a   1.000
_cell.length_b   1.000
_cell.length_c   1.000
_cell.angle_alpha   90.00
_cell.angle_beta   90.00
_cell.angle_gamma   90.00
#
_symmetry.space_group_name_H-M   'P 1'
#
loop_
_entity.id
_entity.type
_entity.pdbx_description
1 polymer ?
#
loop_
_entity_poly.entity_id
_entity_poly.type
_entity_poly.pdbx_seq_one_letter_code
_entity_poly.pdbx_strand_id
1 'polypeptide(L)'
;MRKTAFLFPGQGAQNVGMGRSFYEKYDAVRQYFKTAQEVTGIDVASLCFEENEALNQTEYTQIAMYTTECAILNVLQEKGIPYEAAAGLSLGEYAALTAAGALSFKDGCYVIRRRGIYMEQAVPEGQGSMAAVLALSAKQTEEV
;
A
#
# COMPACT_ATOMS: atom_id res chain seq x y z
N MET A 1 5.70 -2.08 30.05
CA MET A 1 6.28 -2.24 28.70
C MET A 1 5.64 -1.21 27.78
N ARG A 2 6.39 -0.65 26.83
CA ARG A 2 5.80 0.23 25.79
C ARG A 2 5.01 -0.65 24.82
N LYS A 3 3.76 -0.30 24.55
CA LYS A 3 2.95 -0.94 23.53
C LYS A 3 3.30 -0.36 22.18
N THR A 4 3.43 -1.21 21.16
CA THR A 4 3.75 -0.82 19.79
C THR A 4 2.57 -1.15 18.88
N ALA A 5 2.22 -0.23 17.99
CA ALA A 5 1.28 -0.48 16.91
C ALA A 5 1.94 -0.19 15.56
N PHE A 6 1.65 -1.01 14.57
CA PHE A 6 2.03 -0.73 13.18
C PHE A 6 0.91 0.00 12.48
N LEU A 7 1.28 1.10 11.82
CA LEU A 7 0.34 1.93 11.06
C LEU A 7 0.75 1.90 9.59
N PHE A 8 -0.21 1.55 8.73
CA PHE A 8 -0.02 1.44 7.30
C PHE A 8 -0.72 2.60 6.58
N PRO A 9 0.01 3.40 5.80
CA PRO A 9 -0.57 4.54 5.09
C PRO A 9 -1.52 4.11 3.97
N GLY A 10 -2.32 5.04 3.50
CA GLY A 10 -3.17 4.88 2.32
C GLY A 10 -2.58 5.53 1.08
N GLN A 11 -3.34 5.45 -0.02
CA GLN A 11 -3.03 6.12 -1.27
C GLN A 11 -2.79 7.62 -1.04
N GLY A 12 -1.75 8.16 -1.66
CA GLY A 12 -1.24 9.52 -1.46
C GLY A 12 0.12 9.54 -0.74
N ALA A 13 0.54 8.43 -0.12
CA ALA A 13 1.85 8.31 0.51
C ALA A 13 2.93 7.71 -0.42
N GLN A 14 2.56 7.28 -1.64
CA GLN A 14 3.50 6.74 -2.61
C GLN A 14 4.49 7.80 -3.10
N ASN A 15 5.71 7.36 -3.35
CA ASN A 15 6.74 8.17 -4.00
C ASN A 15 7.74 7.26 -4.74
N VAL A 16 8.37 7.81 -5.77
CA VAL A 16 9.43 7.09 -6.48
C VAL A 16 10.59 6.82 -5.54
N GLY A 17 11.06 5.58 -5.53
CA GLY A 17 12.11 5.10 -4.63
C GLY A 17 11.58 4.51 -3.30
N MET A 18 10.26 4.52 -3.05
CA MET A 18 9.71 3.91 -1.82
C MET A 18 10.11 2.45 -1.70
N GLY A 19 10.69 2.09 -0.54
CA GLY A 19 11.14 0.73 -0.26
C GLY A 19 12.47 0.32 -0.92
N ARG A 20 13.10 1.14 -1.78
CA ARG A 20 14.34 0.81 -2.49
C ARG A 20 15.46 0.37 -1.56
N SER A 21 15.71 1.07 -0.48
CA SER A 21 16.77 0.74 0.49
C SER A 21 16.57 -0.63 1.15
N PHE A 22 15.32 -1.03 1.35
CA PHE A 22 14.98 -2.37 1.83
C PHE A 22 15.15 -3.42 0.72
N TYR A 23 14.71 -3.13 -0.49
CA TYR A 23 14.85 -4.00 -1.66
C TYR A 23 16.32 -4.33 -1.96
N GLU A 24 17.19 -3.33 -1.92
CA GLU A 24 18.64 -3.52 -2.14
C GLU A 24 19.30 -4.34 -1.04
N LYS A 25 18.84 -4.18 0.20
CA LYS A 25 19.48 -4.77 1.38
C LYS A 25 19.00 -6.17 1.74
N TYR A 26 17.73 -6.51 1.49
CA TYR A 26 17.12 -7.74 1.98
C TYR A 26 16.59 -8.61 0.86
N ASP A 27 17.08 -9.86 0.76
CA ASP A 27 16.57 -10.84 -0.22
C ASP A 27 15.09 -11.14 -0.02
N ALA A 28 14.63 -11.20 1.22
CA ALA A 28 13.22 -11.40 1.55
C ALA A 28 12.34 -10.33 0.90
N VAL A 29 12.76 -9.05 0.90
CA VAL A 29 12.00 -7.97 0.25
C VAL A 29 11.91 -8.21 -1.26
N ARG A 30 13.01 -8.61 -1.91
CA ARG A 30 13.00 -8.95 -3.35
C ARG A 30 11.99 -10.06 -3.68
N GLN A 31 11.83 -11.04 -2.78
CA GLN A 31 10.84 -12.11 -2.96
C GLN A 31 9.39 -11.59 -2.88
N TYR A 32 9.09 -10.60 -2.04
CA TYR A 32 7.78 -9.96 -2.00
C TYR A 32 7.47 -9.26 -3.33
N PHE A 33 8.39 -8.48 -3.86
CA PHE A 33 8.22 -7.81 -5.17
C PHE A 33 8.06 -8.83 -6.31
N LYS A 34 8.86 -9.89 -6.31
CA LYS A 34 8.73 -10.98 -7.28
C LYS A 34 7.38 -11.68 -7.20
N THR A 35 6.91 -12.01 -5.99
CA THR A 35 5.60 -12.63 -5.79
C THR A 35 4.47 -11.71 -6.26
N ALA A 36 4.54 -10.42 -5.98
CA ALA A 36 3.58 -9.45 -6.47
C ALA A 36 3.53 -9.42 -7.99
N GLN A 37 4.68 -9.42 -8.65
CA GLN A 37 4.79 -9.50 -10.11
C GLN A 37 4.21 -10.80 -10.67
N GLU A 38 4.50 -11.94 -10.06
CA GLU A 38 3.96 -13.25 -10.48
C GLU A 38 2.42 -13.31 -10.38
N VAL A 39 1.84 -12.68 -9.35
CA VAL A 39 0.38 -12.68 -9.14
C VAL A 39 -0.34 -11.69 -10.04
N THR A 40 0.26 -10.52 -10.26
CA THR A 40 -0.43 -9.38 -10.91
C THR A 40 -0.01 -9.14 -12.35
N GLY A 41 1.13 -9.69 -12.78
CA GLY A 41 1.75 -9.40 -14.07
C GLY A 41 2.43 -8.04 -14.16
N ILE A 42 2.51 -7.28 -13.06
CA ILE A 42 3.08 -5.93 -13.02
C ILE A 42 4.50 -6.01 -12.46
N ASP A 43 5.48 -5.41 -13.14
CA ASP A 43 6.81 -5.18 -12.58
C ASP A 43 6.74 -4.09 -11.50
N VAL A 44 6.43 -4.53 -10.27
CA VAL A 44 6.25 -3.63 -9.13
C VAL A 44 7.56 -2.96 -8.74
N ALA A 45 8.71 -3.58 -9.01
CA ALA A 45 10.00 -2.99 -8.72
C ALA A 45 10.28 -1.79 -9.63
N SER A 46 10.15 -1.95 -10.94
CA SER A 46 10.27 -0.82 -11.88
C SER A 46 9.23 0.26 -11.59
N LEU A 47 7.97 -0.12 -11.32
CA LEU A 47 6.91 0.82 -10.95
C LEU A 47 7.26 1.67 -9.71
N CYS A 48 7.87 1.09 -8.69
CA CYS A 48 8.26 1.81 -7.47
C CYS A 48 9.56 2.60 -7.61
N PHE A 49 10.49 2.15 -8.45
CA PHE A 49 11.87 2.66 -8.40
C PHE A 49 12.25 3.55 -9.57
N GLU A 50 11.53 3.52 -10.68
CA GLU A 50 11.79 4.34 -11.85
C GLU A 50 10.78 5.49 -11.93
N GLU A 51 11.19 6.62 -12.52
CA GLU A 51 10.28 7.74 -12.78
C GLU A 51 9.21 7.31 -13.78
N ASN A 52 7.95 7.41 -13.39
CA ASN A 52 6.81 7.07 -14.23
C ASN A 52 5.53 7.74 -13.71
N GLU A 53 4.56 7.94 -14.59
CA GLU A 53 3.25 8.50 -14.22
C GLU A 53 2.30 7.43 -13.65
N ALA A 54 2.53 6.16 -14.00
CA ALA A 54 1.65 5.06 -13.60
C ALA A 54 1.59 4.88 -12.07
N LEU A 55 2.66 5.20 -11.34
CA LEU A 55 2.68 5.11 -9.88
C LEU A 55 1.57 5.93 -9.22
N ASN A 56 1.07 7.00 -9.87
CA ASN A 56 0.00 7.83 -9.37
C ASN A 56 -1.40 7.43 -9.86
N GLN A 57 -1.50 6.46 -10.76
CA GLN A 57 -2.78 5.89 -11.18
C GLN A 57 -3.25 4.87 -10.15
N THR A 58 -4.51 4.97 -9.73
CA THR A 58 -5.06 4.17 -8.62
C THR A 58 -4.81 2.68 -8.75
N GLU A 59 -5.01 2.13 -9.94
CA GLU A 59 -4.83 0.69 -10.19
C GLU A 59 -3.38 0.21 -9.98
N TYR A 60 -2.38 1.07 -10.14
CA TYR A 60 -0.97 0.75 -9.92
C TYR A 60 -0.50 1.17 -8.53
N THR A 61 -0.94 2.34 -8.04
CA THR A 61 -0.62 2.80 -6.67
C THR A 61 -0.97 1.74 -5.64
N GLN A 62 -2.14 1.12 -5.79
CA GLN A 62 -2.66 0.15 -4.82
C GLN A 62 -1.69 -1.03 -4.62
N ILE A 63 -1.24 -1.66 -5.70
CA ILE A 63 -0.34 -2.82 -5.60
C ILE A 63 1.09 -2.41 -5.21
N ALA A 64 1.57 -1.26 -5.69
CA ALA A 64 2.90 -0.75 -5.36
C ALA A 64 3.06 -0.51 -3.86
N MET A 65 2.11 0.18 -3.25
CA MET A 65 2.12 0.46 -1.81
C MET A 65 1.96 -0.82 -0.98
N TYR A 66 0.94 -1.65 -1.27
CA TYR A 66 0.71 -2.89 -0.54
C TYR A 66 1.95 -3.79 -0.55
N THR A 67 2.61 -3.94 -1.70
CA THR A 67 3.84 -4.73 -1.81
C THR A 67 4.95 -4.17 -0.93
N THR A 68 5.16 -2.86 -0.99
CA THR A 68 6.20 -2.18 -0.20
C THR A 68 5.93 -2.29 1.31
N GLU A 69 4.69 -2.05 1.73
CA GLU A 69 4.27 -2.15 3.13
C GLU A 69 4.46 -3.55 3.70
N CYS A 70 4.00 -4.58 2.99
CA CYS A 70 4.14 -5.97 3.44
C CYS A 70 5.60 -6.44 3.42
N ALA A 71 6.40 -6.00 2.44
CA ALA A 71 7.82 -6.32 2.39
C ALA A 71 8.60 -5.70 3.56
N ILE A 72 8.31 -4.45 3.92
CA ILE A 72 8.89 -3.80 5.10
C ILE A 72 8.41 -4.47 6.39
N LEU A 73 7.12 -4.78 6.49
CA LEU A 73 6.53 -5.53 7.61
C LEU A 73 7.29 -6.83 7.86
N ASN A 74 7.55 -7.61 6.81
CA ASN A 74 8.32 -8.86 6.94
C ASN A 74 9.70 -8.63 7.57
N VAL A 75 10.42 -7.61 7.14
CA VAL A 75 11.73 -7.28 7.72
C VAL A 75 11.63 -6.92 9.21
N LEU A 76 10.59 -6.17 9.60
CA LEU A 76 10.37 -5.84 11.00
C LEU A 76 10.06 -7.07 11.85
N GLN A 77 9.25 -8.00 11.32
CA GLN A 77 8.93 -9.27 11.97
C GLN A 77 10.16 -10.17 12.10
N GLU A 78 10.99 -10.31 11.05
CA GLU A 78 12.25 -11.07 11.10
C GLU A 78 13.24 -10.49 12.10
N LYS A 79 13.21 -9.18 12.32
CA LYS A 79 14.02 -8.51 13.36
C LYS A 79 13.43 -8.63 14.76
N GLY A 80 12.32 -9.33 14.93
CA GLY A 80 11.68 -9.53 16.22
C GLY A 80 11.11 -8.26 16.83
N ILE A 81 10.74 -7.24 16.02
CA ILE A 81 10.10 -6.03 16.53
C ILE A 81 8.66 -6.38 16.91
N PRO A 82 8.32 -6.35 18.22
CA PRO A 82 6.99 -6.74 18.68
C PRO A 82 5.96 -5.64 18.37
N TYR A 83 4.74 -6.04 18.11
CA TYR A 83 3.57 -5.15 18.03
C TYR A 83 2.33 -5.87 18.58
N GLU A 84 1.40 -5.12 19.17
CA GLU A 84 0.16 -5.64 19.73
C GLU A 84 -1.06 -5.25 18.90
N ALA A 85 -0.89 -4.28 18.01
CA ALA A 85 -1.96 -3.82 17.13
C ALA A 85 -1.40 -3.42 15.76
N ALA A 86 -2.25 -3.53 14.76
CA ALA A 86 -2.01 -3.04 13.41
C ALA A 86 -3.24 -2.26 12.95
N ALA A 87 -3.04 -1.13 12.29
CA ALA A 87 -4.11 -0.36 11.68
C ALA A 87 -3.65 0.21 10.34
N GLY A 88 -4.58 0.44 9.44
CA GLY A 88 -4.29 0.97 8.11
C GLY A 88 -5.37 1.92 7.63
N LEU A 89 -4.97 2.90 6.84
CA LEU A 89 -5.88 3.82 6.18
C LEU A 89 -6.24 3.29 4.78
N SER A 90 -7.51 2.99 4.54
CA SER A 90 -8.01 2.56 3.22
C SER A 90 -7.22 1.37 2.64
N LEU A 91 -6.29 1.60 1.72
CA LEU A 91 -5.35 0.60 1.20
C LEU A 91 -4.55 -0.09 2.32
N GLY A 92 -4.00 0.68 3.25
CA GLY A 92 -3.17 0.18 4.35
C GLY A 92 -3.90 -0.80 5.27
N GLU A 93 -5.25 -0.82 5.27
CA GLU A 93 -6.04 -1.81 6.00
C GLU A 93 -5.70 -3.24 5.56
N TYR A 94 -5.43 -3.46 4.29
CA TYR A 94 -5.04 -4.78 3.76
C TYR A 94 -3.65 -5.21 4.25
N ALA A 95 -2.71 -4.28 4.36
CA ALA A 95 -1.42 -4.56 4.99
C ALA A 95 -1.58 -4.82 6.51
N ALA A 96 -2.48 -4.13 7.18
CA ALA A 96 -2.81 -4.41 8.58
C ALA A 96 -3.46 -5.80 8.76
N LEU A 97 -4.34 -6.22 7.85
CA LEU A 97 -4.90 -7.58 7.84
C LEU A 97 -3.82 -8.64 7.60
N THR A 98 -2.84 -8.34 6.73
CA THR A 98 -1.69 -9.22 6.51
C THR A 98 -0.82 -9.29 7.77
N ALA A 99 -0.58 -8.17 8.44
CA ALA A 99 0.15 -8.13 9.70
C ALA A 99 -0.54 -8.95 10.81
N ALA A 100 -1.87 -8.97 10.83
CA ALA A 100 -2.69 -9.75 11.75
C ALA A 100 -2.78 -11.25 11.37
N GLY A 101 -2.24 -11.67 10.24
CA GLY A 101 -2.33 -13.05 9.73
C GLY A 101 -3.72 -13.43 9.19
N ALA A 102 -4.62 -12.45 9.02
CA ALA A 102 -5.96 -12.66 8.50
C ALA A 102 -5.99 -12.74 6.96
N LEU A 103 -4.96 -12.25 6.28
CA LEU A 103 -4.83 -12.25 4.83
C LEU A 103 -3.41 -12.68 4.45
N SER A 104 -3.27 -13.66 3.54
CA SER A 104 -1.95 -13.99 3.00
C SER A 104 -1.49 -12.87 2.06
N PHE A 105 -0.17 -12.63 2.00
CA PHE A 105 0.38 -11.64 1.08
C PHE A 105 -0.03 -11.90 -0.38
N LYS A 106 0.01 -13.15 -0.81
CA LYS A 106 -0.35 -13.56 -2.17
C LYS A 106 -1.82 -13.27 -2.50
N ASP A 107 -2.73 -13.62 -1.60
CA ASP A 107 -4.16 -13.32 -1.79
C ASP A 107 -4.40 -11.81 -1.73
N GLY A 108 -3.68 -11.11 -0.86
CA GLY A 108 -3.71 -9.66 -0.79
C GLY A 108 -3.29 -8.98 -2.09
N CYS A 109 -2.21 -9.46 -2.75
CA CYS A 109 -1.83 -8.96 -4.07
C CYS A 109 -2.97 -9.10 -5.09
N TYR A 110 -3.63 -10.24 -5.12
CA TYR A 110 -4.76 -10.46 -6.02
C TYR A 110 -5.93 -9.51 -5.71
N VAL A 111 -6.33 -9.43 -4.44
CA VAL A 111 -7.46 -8.59 -4.00
C VAL A 111 -7.17 -7.11 -4.27
N ILE A 112 -5.97 -6.63 -3.90
CA ILE A 112 -5.56 -5.23 -4.08
C ILE A 112 -5.50 -4.85 -5.56
N ARG A 113 -4.99 -5.73 -6.41
CA ARG A 113 -4.99 -5.49 -7.85
C ARG A 113 -6.42 -5.32 -8.37
N ARG A 114 -7.35 -6.17 -7.97
CA ARG A 114 -8.76 -6.07 -8.35
C ARG A 114 -9.41 -4.80 -7.79
N ARG A 115 -9.11 -4.48 -6.52
CA ARG A 115 -9.59 -3.25 -5.89
C ARG A 115 -9.18 -2.01 -6.68
N GLY A 116 -7.90 -1.90 -7.04
CA GLY A 116 -7.38 -0.77 -7.81
C GLY A 116 -8.09 -0.60 -9.16
N ILE A 117 -8.25 -1.71 -9.90
CA ILE A 117 -8.98 -1.72 -11.18
C ILE A 117 -10.44 -1.26 -11.00
N TYR A 118 -11.15 -1.78 -10.00
CA TYR A 118 -12.55 -1.42 -9.78
C TYR A 118 -12.71 0.04 -9.34
N MET A 119 -11.78 0.56 -8.53
CA MET A 119 -11.80 1.97 -8.14
C MET A 119 -11.58 2.88 -9.35
N GLU A 120 -10.63 2.54 -10.23
CA GLU A 120 -10.37 3.29 -11.45
C GLU A 120 -11.57 3.25 -12.42
N GLN A 121 -12.21 2.10 -12.55
CA GLN A 121 -13.41 1.95 -13.40
C GLN A 121 -14.63 2.66 -12.83
N ALA A 122 -14.77 2.75 -11.51
CA ALA A 122 -15.90 3.42 -10.86
C ALA A 122 -15.89 4.93 -11.08
N VAL A 123 -14.69 5.54 -11.09
CA VAL A 123 -14.49 6.98 -11.36
C VAL A 123 -13.24 7.11 -12.22
N PRO A 124 -13.37 7.05 -13.56
CA PRO A 124 -12.23 7.16 -14.45
C PRO A 124 -11.47 8.47 -14.27
N GLU A 125 -10.16 8.44 -14.57
CA GLU A 125 -9.29 9.59 -14.48
C GLU A 125 -9.89 10.81 -15.20
N GLY A 126 -9.86 11.98 -14.55
CA GLY A 126 -10.41 13.21 -15.07
C GLY A 126 -11.92 13.40 -14.97
N GLN A 127 -12.68 12.37 -14.52
CA GLN A 127 -14.14 12.46 -14.36
C GLN A 127 -14.59 12.71 -12.91
N GLY A 128 -13.67 12.60 -11.96
CA GLY A 128 -13.96 12.87 -10.56
C GLY A 128 -12.69 13.14 -9.76
N SER A 129 -12.89 13.54 -8.52
CA SER A 129 -11.81 13.81 -7.60
C SER A 129 -12.23 13.42 -6.18
N MET A 130 -11.25 13.24 -5.32
CA MET A 130 -11.45 13.01 -3.90
C MET A 130 -10.55 13.95 -3.11
N ALA A 131 -11.13 14.66 -2.15
CA ALA A 131 -10.39 15.58 -1.29
C ALA A 131 -10.63 15.23 0.18
N ALA A 132 -9.56 15.24 0.97
CA ALA A 132 -9.66 15.18 2.42
C ALA A 132 -9.83 16.57 2.99
N VAL A 133 -10.98 16.84 3.58
CA VAL A 133 -11.26 18.11 4.25
C VAL A 133 -10.74 18.05 5.67
N LEU A 134 -9.79 18.91 6.02
CA LEU A 134 -9.17 18.97 7.34
C LEU A 134 -9.64 20.24 8.10
N ALA A 135 -9.93 20.04 9.38
CA ALA A 135 -10.25 21.11 10.34
C ALA A 135 -11.53 21.92 10.05
N LEU A 136 -12.40 21.47 9.13
CA LEU A 136 -13.74 22.03 8.96
C LEU A 136 -14.81 21.14 9.63
N SER A 137 -15.88 21.75 10.11
CA SER A 137 -17.06 21.01 10.54
C SER A 137 -17.85 20.47 9.33
N ALA A 138 -18.68 19.44 9.52
CA ALA A 138 -19.54 18.91 8.47
C ALA A 138 -20.36 20.03 7.77
N LYS A 139 -20.95 20.96 8.56
CA LYS A 139 -21.71 22.08 8.03
C LYS A 139 -20.88 22.99 7.12
N GLN A 140 -19.66 23.32 7.52
CA GLN A 140 -18.76 24.14 6.69
C GLN A 140 -18.32 23.42 5.42
N THR A 141 -18.20 22.08 5.47
CA THR A 141 -17.83 21.27 4.30
C THR A 141 -18.98 21.17 3.30
N GLU A 142 -20.24 21.20 3.76
CA GLU A 142 -21.42 21.19 2.89
C GLU A 142 -21.63 22.52 2.16
N GLU A 143 -21.05 23.61 2.66
CA GLU A 143 -21.15 24.96 2.09
C GLU A 143 -20.08 25.27 1.03
N VAL A 144 -19.12 24.34 0.79
CA VAL A 144 -18.02 24.47 -0.18
C VAL A 144 -18.29 23.65 -1.42
#